data_66fed3e80d75460d28bf5a9102c896ff
#
_entry.id   66fed3e80d75460d28bf5a9102c896ff
#
_cell.length_a   1.000
_cell.length_b   1.000
_cell.length_c   1.000
_cell.angle_alpha   90.00
_cell.angle_beta   90.00
_cell.angle_gamma   90.00
#
_symmetry.space_group_name_H-M   'P 1'
#
loop_
_entity.id
_entity.type
_entity.pdbx_description
1 polymer ?
#
loop_
_entity_poly.entity_id
_entity_poly.type
_entity_poly.pdbx_seq_one_letter_code
_entity_poly.pdbx_strand_id
1 'polypeptide(L)'
;MITIDGKYTEARVFTDELEDLARTQIRDVCNHPAFEASRVRIMPDVHAGAGCVIGFTAELKTDKVIPNLIGVDIGCGVLTARLSGLPDFSSFDARLRERVPSGMHARPSVHQALLDDPELDEEISRICMDVLRTDKDRHRRSVGSLGGGNHFIEIAQGKEHAFLCIHSGSRNFGLKIAERYQKIAVDTCPDAYLKERKKGLCYLQGENTLNYMRDMKVAQRFAALNRRVILHELLDDAADLESFDTVHNYIAEDQIIRKGAVRAGRGEKLIVPLNMRDGSVICIGKGNEEFNSSSPHGAGRSMSRKKAKANLSLEEFEASMQGIFSTCVSRATLDEAPMAYKDGESVLDNIHETAEIVERIRPVYNFKAPE
;
A
#
# COMPACT_ATOMS: atom_id res chain seq x y z
N MET A 1 13.80 -3.02 20.25
CA MET A 1 14.40 -3.45 18.95
C MET A 1 14.85 -4.90 19.02
N ILE A 2 14.54 -5.72 18.01
CA ILE A 2 14.84 -7.16 17.95
C ILE A 2 15.77 -7.43 16.77
N THR A 3 16.84 -8.19 16.96
CA THR A 3 17.71 -8.68 15.87
C THR A 3 17.35 -10.14 15.53
N ILE A 4 17.27 -10.46 14.24
CA ILE A 4 17.01 -11.81 13.75
C ILE A 4 18.12 -12.19 12.79
N ASP A 5 18.97 -13.10 13.22
CA ASP A 5 20.10 -13.61 12.43
C ASP A 5 19.65 -14.67 11.42
N GLY A 6 20.25 -14.64 10.24
CA GLY A 6 20.13 -15.64 9.20
C GLY A 6 21.48 -15.99 8.59
N LYS A 7 21.46 -16.92 7.62
CA LYS A 7 22.68 -17.41 6.95
C LYS A 7 23.36 -16.33 6.09
N TYR A 8 22.58 -15.46 5.46
CA TYR A 8 23.08 -14.50 4.46
C TYR A 8 23.04 -13.06 4.93
N THR A 9 22.16 -12.74 5.88
CA THR A 9 22.04 -11.40 6.47
C THR A 9 21.35 -11.45 7.83
N GLU A 10 21.36 -10.32 8.52
CA GLU A 10 20.56 -10.05 9.71
C GLU A 10 19.41 -9.09 9.38
N ALA A 11 18.30 -9.20 10.09
CA ALA A 11 17.24 -8.22 10.09
C ALA A 11 17.18 -7.48 11.43
N ARG A 12 16.98 -6.15 11.38
CA ARG A 12 16.64 -5.35 12.56
C ARG A 12 15.16 -5.00 12.51
N VAL A 13 14.45 -5.33 13.58
CA VAL A 13 13.01 -5.13 13.74
C VAL A 13 12.78 -4.03 14.77
N PHE A 14 12.13 -2.96 14.36
CA PHE A 14 11.98 -1.74 15.17
C PHE A 14 10.69 -1.76 15.99
N THR A 15 10.45 -2.88 16.65
CA THR A 15 9.39 -3.04 17.67
C THR A 15 9.89 -3.97 18.76
N ASP A 16 9.26 -3.95 19.91
CA ASP A 16 9.54 -4.85 21.02
C ASP A 16 8.62 -6.08 21.00
N GLU A 17 7.51 -6.01 20.26
CA GLU A 17 6.55 -7.10 20.09
C GLU A 17 6.57 -7.65 18.66
N LEU A 18 6.71 -8.97 18.52
CA LEU A 18 6.76 -9.64 17.23
C LEU A 18 6.09 -11.01 17.30
N GLU A 19 5.07 -11.20 16.47
CA GLU A 19 4.37 -12.49 16.32
C GLU A 19 5.34 -13.59 15.85
N ASP A 20 5.15 -14.85 16.32
CA ASP A 20 6.00 -16.00 15.94
C ASP A 20 6.03 -16.26 14.45
N LEU A 21 4.88 -16.09 13.77
CA LEU A 21 4.81 -16.25 12.30
C LEU A 21 5.63 -15.16 11.60
N ALA A 22 5.52 -13.90 12.03
CA ALA A 22 6.31 -12.81 11.48
C ALA A 22 7.81 -13.04 11.70
N ARG A 23 8.21 -13.47 12.90
CA ARG A 23 9.61 -13.85 13.23
C ARG A 23 10.13 -14.94 12.30
N THR A 24 9.30 -15.95 12.02
CA THR A 24 9.65 -17.05 11.11
C THR A 24 9.85 -16.54 9.68
N GLN A 25 8.93 -15.71 9.18
CA GLN A 25 9.01 -15.12 7.84
C GLN A 25 10.27 -14.25 7.65
N ILE A 26 10.61 -13.43 8.64
CA ILE A 26 11.82 -12.61 8.62
C ILE A 26 13.07 -13.48 8.58
N ARG A 27 13.14 -14.51 9.42
CA ARG A 27 14.26 -15.45 9.42
C ARG A 27 14.40 -16.20 8.09
N ASP A 28 13.30 -16.56 7.45
CA ASP A 28 13.31 -17.19 6.13
C ASP A 28 13.94 -16.29 5.07
N VAL A 29 13.63 -14.98 5.10
CA VAL A 29 14.26 -13.99 4.22
C VAL A 29 15.75 -13.85 4.54
N CYS A 30 16.14 -13.75 5.82
CA CYS A 30 17.57 -13.65 6.20
C CYS A 30 18.39 -14.91 5.84
N ASN A 31 17.73 -16.05 5.68
CA ASN A 31 18.32 -17.30 5.18
C ASN A 31 18.31 -17.42 3.66
N HIS A 32 17.80 -16.43 2.92
CA HIS A 32 17.65 -16.51 1.47
C HIS A 32 18.84 -15.84 0.74
N PRO A 33 19.46 -16.50 -0.27
CA PRO A 33 20.65 -15.97 -0.94
C PRO A 33 20.41 -14.70 -1.79
N ALA A 34 19.15 -14.34 -2.08
CA ALA A 34 18.84 -13.07 -2.72
C ALA A 34 19.14 -11.85 -1.83
N PHE A 35 19.31 -12.07 -0.52
CA PHE A 35 19.59 -11.03 0.48
C PHE A 35 21.01 -11.07 1.03
N GLU A 36 21.92 -11.76 0.34
CA GLU A 36 23.33 -11.76 0.71
C GLU A 36 23.86 -10.33 0.79
N ALA A 37 24.43 -9.97 1.93
CA ALA A 37 24.93 -8.65 2.27
C ALA A 37 23.88 -7.51 2.18
N SER A 38 22.59 -7.81 2.08
CA SER A 38 21.50 -6.81 2.07
C SER A 38 21.23 -6.32 3.48
N ARG A 39 20.96 -5.02 3.63
CA ARG A 39 20.47 -4.45 4.87
C ARG A 39 18.95 -4.64 4.95
N VAL A 40 18.51 -5.58 5.81
CA VAL A 40 17.08 -5.85 6.04
C VAL A 40 16.60 -5.06 7.27
N ARG A 41 15.52 -4.29 7.09
CA ARG A 41 14.93 -3.43 8.13
C ARG A 41 13.42 -3.62 8.16
N ILE A 42 12.87 -3.81 9.33
CA ILE A 42 11.46 -4.12 9.53
C ILE A 42 10.82 -3.01 10.37
N MET A 43 9.82 -2.35 9.82
CA MET A 43 9.13 -1.20 10.42
C MET A 43 8.25 -1.62 11.61
N PRO A 44 7.91 -0.69 12.54
CA PRO A 44 7.14 -0.97 13.76
C PRO A 44 5.74 -1.56 13.53
N ASP A 45 5.10 -1.24 12.41
CA ASP A 45 3.78 -1.73 12.03
C ASP A 45 3.78 -3.18 11.52
N VAL A 46 4.88 -3.91 11.71
CA VAL A 46 5.09 -5.28 11.26
C VAL A 46 3.98 -6.24 11.64
N HIS A 47 3.54 -7.04 10.67
CA HIS A 47 2.65 -8.19 10.86
C HIS A 47 2.88 -9.21 9.75
N ALA A 48 2.43 -10.46 9.97
CA ALA A 48 2.60 -11.52 8.98
C ALA A 48 1.85 -11.20 7.67
N GLY A 49 2.48 -11.53 6.54
CA GLY A 49 1.95 -11.32 5.20
C GLY A 49 2.20 -12.49 4.25
N ALA A 50 1.72 -12.41 3.01
CA ALA A 50 2.00 -13.43 2.00
C ALA A 50 3.48 -13.36 1.57
N GLY A 51 4.21 -14.47 1.71
CA GLY A 51 5.65 -14.59 1.39
C GLY A 51 6.58 -13.95 2.40
N CYS A 52 6.29 -12.76 2.90
CA CYS A 52 7.04 -12.07 3.95
C CYS A 52 6.13 -11.09 4.68
N VAL A 53 6.62 -10.58 5.81
CA VAL A 53 5.92 -9.57 6.61
C VAL A 53 5.61 -8.30 5.83
N ILE A 54 4.59 -7.59 6.28
CA ILE A 54 4.33 -6.17 5.96
C ILE A 54 5.22 -5.34 6.88
N GLY A 55 5.62 -4.13 6.46
CA GLY A 55 6.65 -3.33 7.13
C GLY A 55 8.07 -3.72 6.71
N PHE A 56 8.22 -4.52 5.65
CA PHE A 56 9.51 -5.00 5.16
C PHE A 56 10.21 -4.00 4.28
N THR A 57 11.52 -3.79 4.56
CA THR A 57 12.43 -3.08 3.65
C THR A 57 13.76 -3.81 3.53
N ALA A 58 14.35 -3.81 2.33
CA ALA A 58 15.68 -4.36 2.10
C ALA A 58 16.38 -3.69 0.93
N GLU A 59 17.70 -3.54 1.03
CA GLU A 59 18.53 -3.14 -0.12
C GLU A 59 18.57 -4.26 -1.16
N LEU A 60 18.41 -3.92 -2.43
CA LEU A 60 18.60 -4.83 -3.54
C LEU A 60 20.10 -4.85 -3.93
N LYS A 61 20.87 -5.81 -3.43
CA LYS A 61 22.31 -5.95 -3.69
C LYS A 61 22.65 -6.94 -4.82
N THR A 62 21.66 -7.72 -5.25
CA THR A 62 21.81 -8.74 -6.29
C THR A 62 20.81 -8.49 -7.41
N ASP A 63 20.96 -9.21 -8.53
CA ASP A 63 19.96 -9.22 -9.63
C ASP A 63 18.76 -10.13 -9.34
N LYS A 64 18.66 -10.66 -8.11
CA LYS A 64 17.58 -11.57 -7.70
C LYS A 64 16.46 -10.79 -7.04
N VAL A 65 15.28 -10.79 -7.65
CA VAL A 65 14.08 -10.14 -7.13
C VAL A 65 12.99 -11.17 -6.85
N ILE A 66 12.41 -11.10 -5.65
CA ILE A 66 11.30 -11.96 -5.23
C ILE A 66 10.01 -11.12 -5.34
N PRO A 67 9.11 -11.39 -6.32
CA PRO A 67 7.92 -10.55 -6.54
C PRO A 67 7.00 -10.44 -5.30
N ASN A 68 6.85 -11.51 -4.53
CA ASN A 68 6.06 -11.51 -3.30
C ASN A 68 6.57 -10.55 -2.21
N LEU A 69 7.82 -10.09 -2.29
CA LEU A 69 8.39 -9.13 -1.34
C LEU A 69 8.11 -7.66 -1.71
N ILE A 70 7.43 -7.43 -2.84
CA ILE A 70 6.91 -6.11 -3.19
C ILE A 70 5.43 -6.01 -2.79
N GLY A 71 4.73 -7.15 -2.80
CA GLY A 71 3.30 -7.23 -2.56
C GLY A 71 2.50 -7.29 -3.86
N VAL A 72 1.24 -7.68 -3.73
CA VAL A 72 0.36 -7.92 -4.89
C VAL A 72 -0.28 -6.64 -5.43
N ASP A 73 -0.45 -5.62 -4.61
CA ASP A 73 -0.94 -4.30 -5.05
C ASP A 73 0.25 -3.36 -5.26
N ILE A 74 0.91 -3.52 -6.41
CA ILE A 74 2.08 -2.74 -6.80
C ILE A 74 1.71 -1.26 -6.88
N GLY A 75 2.50 -0.39 -6.25
CA GLY A 75 2.29 1.04 -6.27
C GLY A 75 1.08 1.52 -5.45
N CYS A 76 0.52 0.64 -4.58
CA CYS A 76 -0.47 1.08 -3.61
C CYS A 76 0.08 2.23 -2.77
N GLY A 77 -0.77 3.21 -2.46
CA GLY A 77 -0.36 4.42 -1.76
C GLY A 77 -1.52 5.35 -1.45
N VAL A 78 -1.21 6.42 -0.75
CA VAL A 78 -2.17 7.45 -0.34
C VAL A 78 -1.83 8.78 -1.00
N LEU A 79 -2.72 9.27 -1.86
CA LEU A 79 -2.68 10.65 -2.35
C LEU A 79 -3.38 11.53 -1.31
N THR A 80 -2.67 12.55 -0.83
CA THR A 80 -3.18 13.52 0.14
C THR A 80 -3.24 14.89 -0.49
N ALA A 81 -4.43 15.49 -0.57
CA ALA A 81 -4.65 16.82 -1.11
C ALA A 81 -5.21 17.76 -0.04
N ARG A 82 -4.66 18.97 0.05
CA ARG A 82 -5.15 20.01 0.96
C ARG A 82 -6.40 20.66 0.36
N LEU A 83 -7.52 20.64 1.11
CA LEU A 83 -8.77 21.21 0.67
C LEU A 83 -8.85 22.72 0.94
N SER A 84 -9.53 23.45 0.08
CA SER A 84 -9.90 24.86 0.26
C SER A 84 -10.97 25.06 1.36
N GLY A 85 -11.74 24.01 1.66
CA GLY A 85 -12.78 23.99 2.69
C GLY A 85 -13.42 22.61 2.80
N LEU A 86 -14.27 22.40 3.81
CA LEU A 86 -15.03 21.15 3.95
C LEU A 86 -16.22 21.15 2.98
N PRO A 87 -16.41 20.09 2.18
CA PRO A 87 -17.61 19.93 1.36
C PRO A 87 -18.83 19.54 2.22
N ASP A 88 -20.02 19.67 1.66
CA ASP A 88 -21.19 18.97 2.20
C ASP A 88 -21.00 17.46 2.02
N PHE A 89 -20.94 16.71 3.14
CA PHE A 89 -20.60 15.29 3.11
C PHE A 89 -21.64 14.43 2.41
N SER A 90 -22.91 14.79 2.45
CA SER A 90 -23.95 14.04 1.76
C SER A 90 -23.81 14.15 0.25
N SER A 91 -23.57 15.35 -0.26
CA SER A 91 -23.32 15.60 -1.68
C SER A 91 -22.01 14.99 -2.14
N PHE A 92 -20.97 15.02 -1.29
CA PHE A 92 -19.68 14.40 -1.56
C PHE A 92 -19.80 12.86 -1.65
N ASP A 93 -20.50 12.21 -0.71
CA ASP A 93 -20.77 10.77 -0.73
C ASP A 93 -21.56 10.34 -1.96
N ALA A 94 -22.59 11.12 -2.34
CA ALA A 94 -23.36 10.87 -3.55
C ALA A 94 -22.49 10.96 -4.82
N ARG A 95 -21.66 12.01 -4.94
CA ARG A 95 -20.69 12.17 -6.05
C ARG A 95 -19.69 11.03 -6.09
N LEU A 96 -19.14 10.62 -4.92
CA LEU A 96 -18.21 9.51 -4.83
C LEU A 96 -18.83 8.22 -5.37
N ARG A 97 -20.04 7.88 -4.91
CA ARG A 97 -20.75 6.67 -5.34
C ARG A 97 -21.11 6.66 -6.82
N GLU A 98 -21.41 7.81 -7.39
CA GLU A 98 -21.73 7.99 -8.81
C GLU A 98 -20.47 7.88 -9.69
N ARG A 99 -19.37 8.54 -9.29
CA ARG A 99 -18.22 8.77 -10.18
C ARG A 99 -17.03 7.83 -9.94
N VAL A 100 -16.90 7.25 -8.75
CA VAL A 100 -15.75 6.41 -8.37
C VAL A 100 -16.21 4.96 -8.15
N PRO A 101 -16.05 4.08 -9.15
CA PRO A 101 -16.35 2.66 -8.98
C PRO A 101 -15.53 2.06 -7.84
N SER A 102 -16.14 1.17 -7.05
CA SER A 102 -15.49 0.52 -5.93
C SER A 102 -15.63 -1.02 -5.98
N GLY A 103 -14.89 -1.73 -5.13
CA GLY A 103 -14.85 -3.19 -5.14
C GLY A 103 -14.28 -3.73 -6.45
N MET A 104 -15.01 -4.61 -7.12
CA MET A 104 -14.64 -5.23 -8.40
C MET A 104 -15.14 -4.44 -9.63
N HIS A 105 -15.84 -3.34 -9.43
CA HIS A 105 -16.38 -2.55 -10.52
C HIS A 105 -15.31 -1.71 -11.21
N ALA A 106 -15.53 -1.46 -12.50
CA ALA A 106 -14.73 -0.57 -13.34
C ALA A 106 -15.65 0.46 -14.01
N ARG A 107 -15.05 1.50 -14.57
CA ARG A 107 -15.78 2.52 -15.34
C ARG A 107 -16.44 1.91 -16.61
N PRO A 108 -17.52 2.50 -17.10
CA PRO A 108 -18.15 2.03 -18.35
C PRO A 108 -17.24 2.26 -19.58
N SER A 109 -16.41 3.30 -19.55
CA SER A 109 -15.45 3.68 -20.60
C SER A 109 -14.07 3.97 -20.02
N VAL A 110 -13.04 3.99 -20.87
CA VAL A 110 -11.69 4.45 -20.51
C VAL A 110 -11.75 5.94 -20.17
N HIS A 111 -11.09 6.32 -19.08
CA HIS A 111 -11.05 7.71 -18.65
C HIS A 111 -10.13 8.55 -19.54
N GLN A 112 -10.52 9.81 -19.81
CA GLN A 112 -9.78 10.70 -20.70
C GLN A 112 -8.33 10.92 -20.26
N ALA A 113 -8.05 11.02 -18.97
CA ALA A 113 -6.69 11.18 -18.44
C ALA A 113 -5.73 10.04 -18.82
N LEU A 114 -6.24 8.82 -19.09
CA LEU A 114 -5.38 7.75 -19.62
C LEU A 114 -5.18 7.93 -21.14
N LEU A 115 -6.19 8.38 -21.88
CA LEU A 115 -6.07 8.65 -23.32
C LEU A 115 -5.13 9.83 -23.62
N ASP A 116 -5.00 10.76 -22.66
CA ASP A 116 -4.08 11.90 -22.70
C ASP A 116 -2.63 11.52 -22.35
N ASP A 117 -2.39 10.27 -21.86
CA ASP A 117 -1.05 9.67 -21.66
C ASP A 117 -0.90 8.43 -22.59
N PRO A 118 -0.69 8.64 -23.90
CA PRO A 118 -0.64 7.55 -24.87
C PRO A 118 0.50 6.56 -24.61
N GLU A 119 1.63 7.02 -24.04
CA GLU A 119 2.74 6.15 -23.67
C GLU A 119 2.30 5.13 -22.60
N LEU A 120 1.65 5.60 -21.54
CA LEU A 120 1.16 4.71 -20.48
C LEU A 120 0.06 3.77 -21.01
N ASP A 121 -0.84 4.27 -21.86
CA ASP A 121 -1.92 3.46 -22.45
C ASP A 121 -1.39 2.34 -23.36
N GLU A 122 -0.36 2.63 -24.17
CA GLU A 122 0.33 1.64 -24.99
C GLU A 122 1.06 0.60 -24.14
N GLU A 123 1.78 1.01 -23.09
CA GLU A 123 2.47 0.11 -22.19
C GLU A 123 1.50 -0.82 -21.44
N ILE A 124 0.38 -0.32 -20.94
CA ILE A 124 -0.68 -1.12 -20.33
C ILE A 124 -1.20 -2.14 -21.34
N SER A 125 -1.49 -1.70 -22.57
CA SER A 125 -2.00 -2.54 -23.64
C SER A 125 -1.01 -3.65 -24.01
N ARG A 126 0.27 -3.34 -24.15
CA ARG A 126 1.36 -4.30 -24.40
C ARG A 126 1.44 -5.33 -23.29
N ILE A 127 1.48 -4.89 -22.02
CA ILE A 127 1.56 -5.81 -20.89
C ILE A 127 0.34 -6.73 -20.85
N CYS A 128 -0.86 -6.21 -21.07
CA CYS A 128 -2.07 -7.02 -21.08
C CYS A 128 -2.06 -8.09 -22.18
N MET A 129 -1.61 -7.75 -23.37
CA MET A 129 -1.60 -8.67 -24.52
C MET A 129 -0.44 -9.66 -24.47
N ASP A 130 0.78 -9.18 -24.25
CA ASP A 130 2.00 -9.98 -24.45
C ASP A 130 2.41 -10.73 -23.17
N VAL A 131 2.18 -10.13 -21.99
CA VAL A 131 2.66 -10.66 -20.71
C VAL A 131 1.55 -11.40 -19.97
N LEU A 132 0.40 -10.73 -19.77
CA LEU A 132 -0.69 -11.22 -18.95
C LEU A 132 -1.69 -12.09 -19.72
N ARG A 133 -1.88 -11.84 -21.02
CA ARG A 133 -2.90 -12.44 -21.88
C ARG A 133 -4.30 -12.25 -21.29
N THR A 134 -4.62 -10.99 -20.95
CA THR A 134 -5.87 -10.58 -20.31
C THR A 134 -6.56 -9.50 -21.15
N ASP A 135 -7.84 -9.25 -20.85
CA ASP A 135 -8.60 -8.16 -21.45
C ASP A 135 -8.03 -6.80 -21.04
N LYS A 136 -7.36 -6.13 -22.00
CA LYS A 136 -6.77 -4.80 -21.80
C LYS A 136 -7.80 -3.74 -21.44
N ASP A 137 -9.01 -3.80 -22.03
CA ASP A 137 -10.01 -2.77 -21.85
C ASP A 137 -10.60 -2.80 -20.44
N ARG A 138 -10.67 -3.96 -19.81
CA ARG A 138 -11.04 -4.05 -18.40
C ARG A 138 -10.03 -3.35 -17.49
N HIS A 139 -8.73 -3.53 -17.75
CA HIS A 139 -7.68 -2.86 -16.97
C HIS A 139 -7.68 -1.35 -17.23
N ARG A 140 -7.76 -0.92 -18.47
CA ARG A 140 -7.84 0.50 -18.85
C ARG A 140 -9.03 1.21 -18.21
N ARG A 141 -10.20 0.56 -18.18
CA ARG A 141 -11.43 1.09 -17.53
C ARG A 141 -11.38 1.08 -16.01
N SER A 142 -10.39 0.43 -15.38
CA SER A 142 -10.24 0.45 -13.92
C SER A 142 -9.46 1.66 -13.41
N VAL A 143 -8.89 2.51 -14.28
CA VAL A 143 -8.35 3.82 -13.91
C VAL A 143 -9.48 4.71 -13.37
N GLY A 144 -9.27 5.34 -12.22
CA GLY A 144 -10.28 6.13 -11.52
C GLY A 144 -11.26 5.28 -10.71
N SER A 145 -10.85 4.06 -10.26
CA SER A 145 -11.64 3.22 -9.36
C SER A 145 -10.93 3.01 -8.03
N LEU A 146 -11.70 2.99 -6.94
CA LEU A 146 -11.16 2.85 -5.58
C LEU A 146 -10.67 1.42 -5.30
N GLY A 147 -11.49 0.43 -5.60
CA GLY A 147 -11.31 -0.95 -5.19
C GLY A 147 -11.94 -1.28 -3.85
N GLY A 148 -11.48 -2.36 -3.24
CA GLY A 148 -11.97 -2.86 -1.96
C GLY A 148 -10.82 -3.10 -0.97
N GLY A 149 -11.13 -3.81 0.08
CA GLY A 149 -10.13 -4.13 1.11
C GLY A 149 -9.81 -2.94 2.00
N ASN A 150 -8.52 -2.67 2.21
CA ASN A 150 -8.06 -1.54 3.02
C ASN A 150 -8.07 -0.19 2.29
N HIS A 151 -8.52 -0.14 1.02
CA HIS A 151 -8.63 1.12 0.29
C HIS A 151 -9.73 2.00 0.89
N PHE A 152 -9.50 3.31 0.88
CA PHE A 152 -10.42 4.28 1.47
C PHE A 152 -10.33 5.64 0.78
N ILE A 153 -11.39 6.43 0.97
CA ILE A 153 -11.41 7.87 0.72
C ILE A 153 -11.85 8.53 2.02
N GLU A 154 -11.03 9.44 2.53
CA GLU A 154 -11.21 10.08 3.82
C GLU A 154 -11.03 11.58 3.69
N ILE A 155 -11.93 12.36 4.32
CA ILE A 155 -11.68 13.77 4.59
C ILE A 155 -11.34 13.88 6.07
N ALA A 156 -10.16 14.43 6.34
CA ALA A 156 -9.65 14.60 7.69
C ALA A 156 -9.35 16.06 7.99
N GLN A 157 -9.72 16.51 9.19
CA GLN A 157 -9.50 17.86 9.68
C GLN A 157 -8.15 17.93 10.41
N GLY A 158 -7.27 18.79 9.94
CA GLY A 158 -6.06 19.23 10.63
C GLY A 158 -6.29 20.50 11.45
N LYS A 159 -5.19 21.13 11.88
CA LYS A 159 -5.27 22.36 12.69
C LYS A 159 -5.86 23.54 11.93
N GLU A 160 -5.39 23.79 10.73
CA GLU A 160 -5.79 24.95 9.91
C GLU A 160 -6.53 24.53 8.65
N HIS A 161 -6.23 23.36 8.11
CA HIS A 161 -6.72 22.86 6.84
C HIS A 161 -7.40 21.50 6.98
N ALA A 162 -8.30 21.21 6.06
CA ALA A 162 -8.80 19.86 5.84
C ALA A 162 -8.02 19.20 4.70
N PHE A 163 -8.01 17.88 4.70
CA PHE A 163 -7.28 17.06 3.72
C PHE A 163 -8.19 15.97 3.15
N LEU A 164 -8.10 15.76 1.85
CA LEU A 164 -8.67 14.58 1.20
C LEU A 164 -7.56 13.54 1.03
N CYS A 165 -7.74 12.36 1.63
CA CYS A 165 -6.83 11.24 1.56
C CYS A 165 -7.46 10.13 0.70
N ILE A 166 -6.77 9.69 -0.36
CA ILE A 166 -7.23 8.67 -1.30
C ILE A 166 -6.24 7.51 -1.29
N HIS A 167 -6.61 6.41 -0.62
CA HIS A 167 -5.82 5.18 -0.59
C HIS A 167 -6.30 4.22 -1.65
N SER A 168 -5.52 4.05 -2.70
CA SER A 168 -5.77 3.11 -3.79
C SER A 168 -4.48 2.73 -4.51
N GLY A 169 -4.50 1.65 -5.28
CA GLY A 169 -3.33 1.09 -5.96
C GLY A 169 -3.56 0.83 -7.45
N SER A 170 -2.78 -0.12 -7.98
CA SER A 170 -2.79 -0.50 -9.39
C SER A 170 -3.92 -1.47 -9.77
N ARG A 171 -4.86 -1.67 -8.87
CA ARG A 171 -6.04 -2.49 -9.09
C ARG A 171 -5.68 -3.93 -9.52
N ASN A 172 -6.58 -4.59 -10.27
CA ASN A 172 -6.32 -5.94 -10.79
C ASN A 172 -5.13 -5.98 -11.76
N PHE A 173 -4.73 -4.84 -12.36
CA PHE A 173 -3.61 -4.76 -13.29
C PHE A 173 -2.28 -5.12 -12.59
N GLY A 174 -1.94 -4.44 -11.49
CA GLY A 174 -0.73 -4.74 -10.72
C GLY A 174 -0.77 -6.12 -10.06
N LEU A 175 -1.95 -6.56 -9.57
CA LEU A 175 -2.13 -7.92 -9.07
C LEU A 175 -1.73 -8.95 -10.12
N LYS A 176 -2.22 -8.81 -11.36
CA LYS A 176 -1.90 -9.76 -12.44
C LYS A 176 -0.42 -9.75 -12.83
N ILE A 177 0.22 -8.59 -12.80
CA ILE A 177 1.68 -8.48 -12.98
C ILE A 177 2.40 -9.25 -11.86
N ALA A 178 2.07 -9.00 -10.61
CA ALA A 178 2.69 -9.68 -9.46
C ALA A 178 2.51 -11.21 -9.54
N GLU A 179 1.30 -11.69 -9.81
CA GLU A 179 0.98 -13.12 -9.99
C GLU A 179 1.78 -13.74 -11.15
N ARG A 180 1.84 -13.06 -12.29
CA ARG A 180 2.56 -13.54 -13.48
C ARG A 180 4.04 -13.71 -13.22
N TYR A 181 4.69 -12.69 -12.64
CA TYR A 181 6.12 -12.75 -12.35
C TYR A 181 6.45 -13.67 -11.19
N GLN A 182 5.58 -13.79 -10.19
CA GLN A 182 5.72 -14.82 -9.14
C GLN A 182 5.63 -16.22 -9.74
N LYS A 183 4.73 -16.45 -10.72
CA LYS A 183 4.66 -17.73 -11.44
C LYS A 183 5.94 -18.00 -12.22
N ILE A 184 6.48 -17.01 -12.95
CA ILE A 184 7.76 -17.16 -13.67
C ILE A 184 8.87 -17.50 -12.67
N ALA A 185 8.95 -16.82 -11.52
CA ALA A 185 9.93 -17.12 -10.48
C ALA A 185 9.81 -18.58 -9.97
N VAL A 186 8.59 -19.09 -9.80
CA VAL A 186 8.33 -20.48 -9.41
C VAL A 186 8.74 -21.47 -10.50
N ASP A 187 8.38 -21.17 -11.75
CA ASP A 187 8.64 -22.04 -12.89
C ASP A 187 10.16 -22.14 -13.22
N THR A 188 10.91 -21.06 -12.95
CA THR A 188 12.37 -20.99 -13.17
C THR A 188 13.19 -21.28 -11.91
N CYS A 189 12.52 -21.51 -10.76
CA CYS A 189 13.18 -21.76 -9.48
C CYS A 189 13.98 -23.09 -9.54
N PRO A 190 15.30 -23.08 -9.27
CA PRO A 190 16.11 -24.28 -9.24
C PRO A 190 15.59 -25.30 -8.22
N ASP A 191 15.74 -26.60 -8.50
CA ASP A 191 15.29 -27.69 -7.61
C ASP A 191 15.93 -27.63 -6.22
N ALA A 192 17.13 -27.08 -6.10
CA ALA A 192 17.78 -26.82 -4.81
C ALA A 192 16.96 -25.90 -3.89
N TYR A 193 16.00 -25.13 -4.42
CA TYR A 193 15.16 -24.16 -3.70
C TYR A 193 13.70 -24.58 -3.59
N LEU A 194 13.38 -25.87 -3.60
CA LEU A 194 12.00 -26.36 -3.46
C LEU A 194 11.31 -25.94 -2.15
N LYS A 195 12.08 -25.69 -1.08
CA LYS A 195 11.55 -25.17 0.19
C LYS A 195 11.07 -23.73 0.04
N GLU A 196 11.80 -22.89 -0.69
CA GLU A 196 11.48 -21.50 -0.98
C GLU A 196 10.22 -21.38 -1.84
N ARG A 197 9.97 -22.36 -2.72
CA ARG A 197 8.71 -22.46 -3.50
C ARG A 197 7.48 -22.52 -2.59
N LYS A 198 7.52 -23.35 -1.53
CA LYS A 198 6.42 -23.47 -0.55
C LYS A 198 6.24 -22.22 0.29
N LYS A 199 7.29 -21.44 0.50
CA LYS A 199 7.27 -20.18 1.26
C LYS A 199 6.92 -18.97 0.39
N GLY A 200 6.83 -19.15 -0.93
CA GLY A 200 6.60 -18.05 -1.88
C GLY A 200 7.83 -17.15 -2.09
N LEU A 201 9.05 -17.68 -1.84
CA LEU A 201 10.33 -16.96 -1.90
C LEU A 201 11.15 -17.28 -3.16
N CYS A 202 10.56 -17.88 -4.21
CA CYS A 202 11.24 -18.02 -5.49
C CYS A 202 11.53 -16.64 -6.09
N TYR A 203 12.71 -16.50 -6.72
CA TYR A 203 13.19 -15.24 -7.26
C TYR A 203 13.28 -15.26 -8.78
N LEU A 204 13.18 -14.08 -9.35
CA LEU A 204 13.54 -13.77 -10.74
C LEU A 204 15.03 -13.45 -10.81
N GLN A 205 15.65 -13.71 -11.96
CA GLN A 205 17.06 -13.38 -12.23
C GLN A 205 17.25 -12.98 -13.70
N GLY A 206 18.28 -12.17 -13.98
CA GLY A 206 18.65 -11.76 -15.32
C GLY A 206 17.53 -11.02 -16.04
N GLU A 207 17.20 -11.43 -17.27
CA GLU A 207 16.18 -10.78 -18.10
C GLU A 207 14.79 -10.76 -17.46
N ASN A 208 14.42 -11.81 -16.72
CA ASN A 208 13.14 -11.83 -16.01
C ASN A 208 13.04 -10.75 -14.93
N THR A 209 14.14 -10.44 -14.25
CA THR A 209 14.19 -9.32 -13.30
C THR A 209 14.01 -7.99 -14.02
N LEU A 210 14.72 -7.76 -15.13
CA LEU A 210 14.62 -6.52 -15.90
C LEU A 210 13.19 -6.30 -16.43
N ASN A 211 12.57 -7.35 -16.96
CA ASN A 211 11.19 -7.30 -17.45
C ASN A 211 10.20 -7.00 -16.30
N TYR A 212 10.38 -7.63 -15.13
CA TYR A 212 9.55 -7.35 -13.97
C TYR A 212 9.70 -5.90 -13.49
N MET A 213 10.93 -5.40 -13.39
CA MET A 213 11.19 -4.02 -12.95
C MET A 213 10.55 -3.00 -13.88
N ARG A 214 10.60 -3.24 -15.21
CA ARG A 214 9.94 -2.39 -16.20
C ARG A 214 8.41 -2.42 -16.03
N ASP A 215 7.80 -3.60 -15.98
CA ASP A 215 6.34 -3.75 -15.91
C ASP A 215 5.80 -3.31 -14.53
N MET A 216 6.59 -3.44 -13.46
CA MET A 216 6.29 -2.89 -12.14
C MET A 216 6.22 -1.35 -12.16
N LYS A 217 7.14 -0.68 -12.88
CA LYS A 217 7.10 0.79 -13.05
C LYS A 217 5.83 1.25 -13.75
N VAL A 218 5.37 0.50 -14.76
CA VAL A 218 4.08 0.78 -15.43
C VAL A 218 2.92 0.65 -14.44
N ALA A 219 2.91 -0.39 -13.59
CA ALA A 219 1.89 -0.53 -12.55
C ALA A 219 1.92 0.61 -11.52
N GLN A 220 3.10 1.15 -11.18
CA GLN A 220 3.23 2.33 -10.31
C GLN A 220 2.66 3.59 -10.99
N ARG A 221 2.98 3.83 -12.27
CA ARG A 221 2.39 4.95 -13.05
C ARG A 221 0.88 4.83 -13.13
N PHE A 222 0.37 3.61 -13.38
CA PHE A 222 -1.06 3.32 -13.35
C PHE A 222 -1.70 3.69 -11.99
N ALA A 223 -1.10 3.26 -10.88
CA ALA A 223 -1.60 3.53 -9.54
C ALA A 223 -1.63 5.04 -9.21
N ALA A 224 -0.58 5.76 -9.59
CA ALA A 224 -0.51 7.21 -9.42
C ALA A 224 -1.60 7.93 -10.25
N LEU A 225 -1.77 7.54 -11.53
CA LEU A 225 -2.85 8.07 -12.36
C LEU A 225 -4.22 7.72 -11.78
N ASN A 226 -4.42 6.49 -11.29
CA ASN A 226 -5.67 6.06 -10.68
C ASN A 226 -6.09 6.97 -9.52
N ARG A 227 -5.17 7.28 -8.59
CA ARG A 227 -5.44 8.18 -7.45
C ARG A 227 -5.74 9.62 -7.90
N ARG A 228 -5.00 10.13 -8.89
CA ARG A 228 -5.24 11.47 -9.45
C ARG A 228 -6.60 11.57 -10.12
N VAL A 229 -7.00 10.56 -10.88
CA VAL A 229 -8.33 10.53 -11.52
C VAL A 229 -9.42 10.53 -10.45
N ILE A 230 -9.27 9.74 -9.38
CA ILE A 230 -10.23 9.77 -8.27
C ILE A 230 -10.32 11.18 -7.66
N LEU A 231 -9.20 11.88 -7.45
CA LEU A 231 -9.20 13.25 -6.95
C LEU A 231 -10.00 14.19 -7.86
N HIS A 232 -9.75 14.14 -9.18
CA HIS A 232 -10.44 14.98 -10.16
C HIS A 232 -11.93 14.66 -10.32
N GLU A 233 -12.33 13.42 -10.10
CA GLU A 233 -13.75 13.04 -10.12
C GLU A 233 -14.51 13.56 -8.88
N LEU A 234 -13.80 13.74 -7.78
CA LEU A 234 -14.42 14.19 -6.52
C LEU A 234 -14.43 15.70 -6.33
N LEU A 235 -13.45 16.42 -6.89
CA LEU A 235 -13.26 17.85 -6.67
C LEU A 235 -13.12 18.61 -7.99
N ASP A 236 -13.84 19.71 -8.12
CA ASP A 236 -13.83 20.53 -9.33
C ASP A 236 -12.54 21.40 -9.43
N ASP A 237 -11.91 21.74 -8.29
CA ASP A 237 -10.66 22.51 -8.16
C ASP A 237 -9.40 21.65 -7.97
N ALA A 238 -9.50 20.34 -8.27
CA ALA A 238 -8.44 19.35 -7.98
C ALA A 238 -7.06 19.71 -8.56
N ALA A 239 -7.02 20.37 -9.71
CA ALA A 239 -5.79 20.76 -10.39
C ALA A 239 -4.96 21.81 -9.62
N ASP A 240 -5.63 22.65 -8.82
CA ASP A 240 -5.03 23.77 -8.09
C ASP A 240 -4.62 23.41 -6.66
N LEU A 241 -4.94 22.19 -6.21
CA LEU A 241 -4.69 21.78 -4.82
C LEU A 241 -3.24 21.34 -4.60
N GLU A 242 -2.66 21.80 -3.50
CA GLU A 242 -1.40 21.24 -3.00
C GLU A 242 -1.64 19.77 -2.62
N SER A 243 -0.87 18.87 -3.23
CA SER A 243 -1.00 17.43 -2.96
C SER A 243 0.36 16.71 -2.97
N PHE A 244 0.42 15.58 -2.26
CA PHE A 244 1.57 14.68 -2.29
C PHE A 244 1.09 13.22 -2.26
N ASP A 245 1.93 12.32 -2.78
CA ASP A 245 1.63 10.89 -2.90
C ASP A 245 2.61 10.05 -2.06
N THR A 246 2.11 9.15 -1.23
CA THR A 246 2.90 8.27 -0.37
C THR A 246 2.67 6.82 -0.77
N VAL A 247 3.69 6.18 -1.36
CA VAL A 247 3.63 4.82 -1.92
C VAL A 247 4.32 3.81 -1.00
N HIS A 248 3.79 2.58 -0.88
CA HIS A 248 4.28 1.60 0.09
C HIS A 248 4.50 0.15 -0.43
N ASN A 249 4.33 -0.13 -1.72
CA ASN A 249 4.58 -1.46 -2.32
C ASN A 249 5.33 -1.29 -3.64
N TYR A 250 6.66 -1.23 -3.58
CA TYR A 250 7.48 -0.99 -4.77
C TYR A 250 8.98 -1.20 -4.51
N ILE A 251 9.78 -1.18 -5.57
CA ILE A 251 11.22 -0.94 -5.53
C ILE A 251 11.46 0.46 -6.08
N ALA A 252 12.06 1.31 -5.26
CA ALA A 252 12.35 2.69 -5.63
C ALA A 252 13.69 2.81 -6.39
N GLU A 253 14.00 4.02 -6.88
CA GLU A 253 15.26 4.31 -7.55
C GLU A 253 16.47 4.14 -6.64
N ASP A 254 16.29 4.26 -5.32
CA ASP A 254 17.32 3.99 -4.29
C ASP A 254 17.62 2.49 -4.13
N GLN A 255 17.03 1.62 -4.95
CA GLN A 255 17.16 0.16 -4.89
C GLN A 255 16.71 -0.44 -3.55
N ILE A 256 15.81 0.24 -2.84
CA ILE A 256 15.17 -0.29 -1.63
C ILE A 256 13.83 -0.95 -2.01
N ILE A 257 13.71 -2.23 -1.68
CA ILE A 257 12.44 -2.96 -1.69
C ILE A 257 11.60 -2.45 -0.52
N ARG A 258 10.35 -2.07 -0.77
CA ARG A 258 9.38 -1.67 0.26
C ARG A 258 8.09 -2.46 0.09
N LYS A 259 7.71 -3.19 1.14
CA LYS A 259 6.42 -3.90 1.22
C LYS A 259 5.68 -3.48 2.48
N GLY A 260 4.64 -2.66 2.32
CA GLY A 260 3.97 -2.03 3.46
C GLY A 260 4.93 -1.16 4.26
N ALA A 261 5.77 -0.41 3.58
CA ALA A 261 6.66 0.60 4.13
C ALA A 261 6.78 1.75 3.13
N VAL A 262 6.90 2.97 3.61
CA VAL A 262 6.98 4.17 2.79
C VAL A 262 8.39 4.74 2.76
N ARG A 263 8.74 5.44 1.69
CA ARG A 263 9.96 6.24 1.65
C ARG A 263 9.83 7.41 2.61
N ALA A 264 10.89 7.65 3.39
CA ALA A 264 11.00 8.75 4.34
C ALA A 264 12.34 9.47 4.13
N GLY A 265 12.61 9.85 2.87
CA GLY A 265 13.79 10.63 2.50
C GLY A 265 13.82 11.98 3.22
N ARG A 266 15.00 12.56 3.36
CA ARG A 266 15.17 13.83 4.09
C ARG A 266 14.33 14.95 3.45
N GLY A 267 13.42 15.52 4.24
CA GLY A 267 12.52 16.60 3.81
C GLY A 267 11.30 16.15 2.98
N GLU A 268 11.14 14.87 2.68
CA GLU A 268 9.98 14.36 1.95
C GLU A 268 8.73 14.34 2.85
N LYS A 269 7.61 14.84 2.31
CA LYS A 269 6.30 14.69 2.95
C LYS A 269 5.79 13.26 2.80
N LEU A 270 5.23 12.70 3.86
CA LEU A 270 4.56 11.41 3.85
C LEU A 270 3.36 11.41 4.79
N ILE A 271 2.43 10.50 4.57
CA ILE A 271 1.28 10.27 5.45
C ILE A 271 1.34 8.84 6.00
N VAL A 272 0.99 8.69 7.29
CA VAL A 272 0.86 7.40 7.96
C VAL A 272 -0.57 7.29 8.48
N PRO A 273 -1.49 6.61 7.75
CA PRO A 273 -2.87 6.37 8.20
C PRO A 273 -2.91 5.34 9.33
N LEU A 274 -3.75 5.58 10.32
CA LEU A 274 -3.94 4.70 11.47
C LEU A 274 -5.16 3.79 11.26
N ASN A 275 -6.35 4.35 11.33
CA ASN A 275 -7.61 3.64 11.07
C ASN A 275 -8.74 4.65 10.84
N MET A 276 -9.97 4.16 10.56
CA MET A 276 -11.15 5.00 10.23
C MET A 276 -11.56 5.99 11.31
N ARG A 277 -11.16 5.80 12.58
CA ARG A 277 -11.49 6.65 13.73
C ARG A 277 -10.35 7.59 14.09
N ASP A 278 -9.14 7.05 14.15
CA ASP A 278 -7.98 7.77 14.71
C ASP A 278 -7.27 8.64 13.65
N GLY A 279 -7.60 8.44 12.37
CA GLY A 279 -7.14 9.25 11.25
C GLY A 279 -5.72 8.95 10.84
N SER A 280 -4.93 10.00 10.61
CA SER A 280 -3.59 9.89 10.04
C SER A 280 -2.64 10.94 10.63
N VAL A 281 -1.34 10.74 10.45
CA VAL A 281 -0.34 11.76 10.71
C VAL A 281 0.39 12.13 9.42
N ILE A 282 0.59 13.42 9.20
CA ILE A 282 1.45 13.97 8.15
C ILE A 282 2.83 14.16 8.76
N CYS A 283 3.85 13.67 8.08
CA CYS A 283 5.22 13.67 8.56
C CYS A 283 6.19 14.23 7.52
N ILE A 284 7.38 14.62 7.99
CA ILE A 284 8.55 14.93 7.17
C ILE A 284 9.62 13.89 7.44
N GLY A 285 10.05 13.19 6.40
CA GLY A 285 11.08 12.16 6.47
C GLY A 285 12.43 12.72 6.90
N LYS A 286 13.15 11.95 7.71
CA LYS A 286 14.50 12.30 8.22
C LYS A 286 15.63 11.75 7.36
N GLY A 287 15.34 10.85 6.41
CA GLY A 287 16.35 10.19 5.58
C GLY A 287 17.28 9.30 6.41
N ASN A 288 16.77 8.65 7.46
CA ASN A 288 17.59 7.83 8.34
C ASN A 288 18.00 6.52 7.63
N GLU A 289 19.28 6.41 7.26
CA GLU A 289 19.82 5.25 6.54
C GLU A 289 19.75 3.96 7.36
N GLU A 290 19.78 4.05 8.70
CA GLU A 290 19.62 2.88 9.56
C GLU A 290 18.25 2.19 9.35
N PHE A 291 17.25 2.92 8.88
CA PHE A 291 15.91 2.44 8.54
C PHE A 291 15.69 2.31 7.02
N ASN A 292 16.76 2.21 6.22
CA ASN A 292 16.66 2.24 4.75
C ASN A 292 15.90 3.48 4.23
N SER A 293 16.05 4.64 4.89
CA SER A 293 15.30 5.88 4.59
C SER A 293 13.80 5.58 4.43
N SER A 294 13.24 4.78 5.32
CA SER A 294 11.85 4.31 5.26
C SER A 294 11.14 4.50 6.60
N SER A 295 9.80 4.50 6.56
CA SER A 295 8.90 4.68 7.70
C SER A 295 7.76 3.67 7.63
N PRO A 296 7.03 3.40 8.72
CA PRO A 296 5.81 2.60 8.67
C PRO A 296 4.81 3.22 7.69
N HIS A 297 4.02 2.36 7.03
CA HIS A 297 2.99 2.80 6.09
C HIS A 297 1.62 3.02 6.73
N GLY A 298 1.44 2.63 8.00
CA GLY A 298 0.19 2.73 8.74
C GLY A 298 0.31 2.14 10.14
N ALA A 299 -0.82 1.95 10.83
CA ALA A 299 -0.83 1.34 12.15
C ALA A 299 -0.50 -0.16 12.13
N GLY A 300 -0.73 -0.84 11.00
CA GLY A 300 -0.70 -2.30 10.93
C GLY A 300 -1.91 -2.95 11.60
N ARG A 301 -2.15 -4.21 11.29
CA ARG A 301 -3.30 -4.95 11.83
C ARG A 301 -2.93 -5.71 13.10
N SER A 302 -3.84 -5.71 14.08
CA SER A 302 -3.76 -6.56 15.29
C SER A 302 -4.36 -7.94 15.05
N MET A 303 -5.21 -8.11 14.02
CA MET A 303 -5.85 -9.37 13.68
C MET A 303 -6.13 -9.50 12.18
N SER A 304 -6.21 -10.73 11.70
CA SER A 304 -6.58 -11.01 10.30
C SER A 304 -8.02 -10.58 10.00
N ARG A 305 -8.34 -10.30 8.73
CA ARG A 305 -9.70 -9.94 8.28
C ARG A 305 -10.74 -10.97 8.71
N LYS A 306 -10.44 -12.27 8.53
CA LYS A 306 -11.33 -13.36 8.95
C LYS A 306 -11.59 -13.33 10.47
N LYS A 307 -10.55 -13.10 11.26
CA LYS A 307 -10.66 -13.00 12.73
C LYS A 307 -11.47 -11.78 13.14
N ALA A 308 -11.27 -10.64 12.50
CA ALA A 308 -12.04 -9.43 12.75
C ALA A 308 -13.52 -9.62 12.45
N LYS A 309 -13.88 -10.16 11.27
CA LYS A 309 -15.29 -10.48 10.93
C LYS A 309 -15.95 -11.47 11.90
N ALA A 310 -15.18 -12.36 12.53
CA ALA A 310 -15.71 -13.36 13.48
C ALA A 310 -15.87 -12.83 14.91
N ASN A 311 -15.04 -11.88 15.33
CA ASN A 311 -14.91 -11.50 16.75
C ASN A 311 -15.40 -10.08 17.08
N LEU A 312 -15.49 -9.18 16.08
CA LEU A 312 -15.94 -7.82 16.31
C LEU A 312 -17.46 -7.70 16.18
N SER A 313 -18.07 -6.79 16.94
CA SER A 313 -19.49 -6.49 16.84
C SER A 313 -19.75 -5.25 15.99
N LEU A 314 -20.91 -5.21 15.31
CA LEU A 314 -21.33 -4.06 14.54
C LEU A 314 -21.63 -2.87 15.45
N GLU A 315 -22.24 -3.13 16.62
CA GLU A 315 -22.59 -2.11 17.60
C GLU A 315 -21.35 -1.37 18.12
N GLU A 316 -20.26 -2.11 18.40
CA GLU A 316 -18.97 -1.50 18.81
C GLU A 316 -18.35 -0.71 17.65
N PHE A 317 -18.47 -1.20 16.41
CA PHE A 317 -18.00 -0.49 15.24
C PHE A 317 -18.77 0.83 15.04
N GLU A 318 -20.12 0.80 15.10
CA GLU A 318 -20.98 1.99 15.01
C GLU A 318 -20.65 3.00 16.12
N ALA A 319 -20.50 2.52 17.36
CA ALA A 319 -20.13 3.36 18.49
C ALA A 319 -18.75 4.02 18.32
N SER A 320 -17.78 3.28 17.77
CA SER A 320 -16.42 3.79 17.55
C SER A 320 -16.34 4.86 16.46
N MET A 321 -17.32 4.92 15.55
CA MET A 321 -17.39 5.88 14.44
C MET A 321 -18.26 7.12 14.73
N GLN A 322 -18.73 7.30 15.97
CA GLN A 322 -19.53 8.47 16.34
C GLN A 322 -18.78 9.77 16.07
N GLY A 323 -19.45 10.72 15.42
CA GLY A 323 -18.87 12.01 15.02
C GLY A 323 -18.15 12.01 13.67
N ILE A 324 -18.04 10.86 13.00
CA ILE A 324 -17.48 10.73 11.65
C ILE A 324 -18.61 10.37 10.68
N PHE A 325 -18.79 11.16 9.63
CA PHE A 325 -19.75 10.84 8.59
C PHE A 325 -19.26 9.62 7.78
N SER A 326 -20.01 8.54 7.81
CA SER A 326 -19.68 7.34 7.02
C SER A 326 -20.96 6.57 6.69
N THR A 327 -21.13 6.24 5.42
CA THR A 327 -22.24 5.42 4.91
C THR A 327 -21.85 3.97 4.66
N CYS A 328 -20.65 3.57 5.12
CA CYS A 328 -20.09 2.22 4.92
C CYS A 328 -19.86 1.44 6.22
N VAL A 329 -20.26 1.95 7.38
CA VAL A 329 -20.22 1.19 8.64
C VAL A 329 -21.28 0.08 8.58
N SER A 330 -20.83 -1.15 8.42
CA SER A 330 -21.72 -2.30 8.21
C SER A 330 -20.99 -3.63 8.49
N ARG A 331 -21.74 -4.73 8.51
CA ARG A 331 -21.13 -6.08 8.60
C ARG A 331 -20.19 -6.40 7.46
N ALA A 332 -20.40 -5.84 6.27
CA ALA A 332 -19.56 -6.06 5.10
C ALA A 332 -18.15 -5.46 5.25
N THR A 333 -18.04 -4.38 6.02
CA THR A 333 -16.78 -3.64 6.28
C THR A 333 -16.24 -3.85 7.71
N LEU A 334 -16.81 -4.79 8.48
CA LEU A 334 -16.43 -5.05 9.87
C LEU A 334 -14.97 -5.43 10.06
N ASP A 335 -14.35 -6.04 9.05
CA ASP A 335 -12.91 -6.34 9.06
C ASP A 335 -12.01 -5.09 8.99
N GLU A 336 -12.57 -3.93 8.66
CA GLU A 336 -11.87 -2.65 8.62
C GLU A 336 -12.19 -1.75 9.83
N ALA A 337 -12.97 -2.26 10.80
CA ALA A 337 -13.27 -1.53 12.04
C ALA A 337 -11.98 -1.11 12.76
N PRO A 338 -11.96 0.04 13.47
CA PRO A 338 -10.76 0.53 14.17
C PRO A 338 -10.11 -0.50 15.09
N MET A 339 -10.91 -1.36 15.75
CA MET A 339 -10.44 -2.42 16.66
C MET A 339 -9.66 -3.54 15.97
N ALA A 340 -9.68 -3.63 14.63
CA ALA A 340 -8.90 -4.60 13.87
C ALA A 340 -7.43 -4.19 13.69
N TYR A 341 -7.08 -2.96 14.06
CA TYR A 341 -5.76 -2.38 13.91
C TYR A 341 -5.02 -2.29 15.25
N LYS A 342 -3.69 -2.19 15.18
CA LYS A 342 -2.86 -1.92 16.37
C LYS A 342 -3.19 -0.52 16.91
N ASP A 343 -2.88 -0.31 18.18
CA ASP A 343 -2.95 1.03 18.75
C ASP A 343 -2.02 1.99 18.00
N GLY A 344 -2.61 3.06 17.45
CA GLY A 344 -1.87 4.03 16.64
C GLY A 344 -0.75 4.71 17.41
N GLU A 345 -0.93 5.01 18.70
CA GLU A 345 0.10 5.67 19.51
C GLU A 345 1.34 4.78 19.65
N SER A 346 1.18 3.46 19.79
CA SER A 346 2.32 2.53 19.86
C SER A 346 3.19 2.53 18.61
N VAL A 347 2.59 2.78 17.42
CA VAL A 347 3.32 2.94 16.16
C VAL A 347 3.98 4.32 16.08
N LEU A 348 3.25 5.37 16.51
CA LEU A 348 3.75 6.74 16.48
C LEU A 348 4.93 6.97 17.44
N ASP A 349 4.96 6.28 18.58
CA ASP A 349 6.09 6.30 19.52
C ASP A 349 7.40 5.80 18.88
N ASN A 350 7.30 4.95 17.87
CA ASN A 350 8.45 4.40 17.15
C ASN A 350 8.77 5.09 15.83
N ILE A 351 8.00 6.12 15.42
CA ILE A 351 8.22 6.81 14.13
C ILE A 351 9.32 7.87 14.20
N HIS A 352 9.64 8.37 15.40
CA HIS A 352 10.52 9.53 15.61
C HIS A 352 11.92 9.38 14.99
N GLU A 353 12.43 8.16 14.87
CA GLU A 353 13.73 7.92 14.24
C GLU A 353 13.67 8.06 12.71
N THR A 354 12.51 7.85 12.10
CA THR A 354 12.32 7.83 10.64
C THR A 354 11.75 9.13 10.08
N ALA A 355 10.85 9.76 10.84
CA ALA A 355 10.13 10.95 10.40
C ALA A 355 9.75 11.85 11.58
N GLU A 356 9.52 13.13 11.30
CA GLU A 356 8.97 14.11 12.21
C GLU A 356 7.48 14.27 11.95
N ILE A 357 6.64 14.08 12.97
CA ILE A 357 5.20 14.31 12.88
C ILE A 357 4.96 15.82 12.90
N VAL A 358 4.47 16.37 11.77
CA VAL A 358 4.18 17.81 11.65
C VAL A 358 2.71 18.12 11.88
N GLU A 359 1.81 17.17 11.60
CA GLU A 359 0.38 17.38 11.78
C GLU A 359 -0.36 16.06 12.04
N ARG A 360 -1.31 16.05 12.99
CA ARG A 360 -2.30 15.00 13.17
C ARG A 360 -3.60 15.44 12.54
N ILE A 361 -4.17 14.62 11.66
CA ILE A 361 -5.42 14.88 10.98
C ILE A 361 -6.47 13.84 11.40
N ARG A 362 -7.67 14.32 11.76
CA ARG A 362 -8.77 13.48 12.29
C ARG A 362 -9.88 13.34 11.27
N PRO A 363 -10.40 12.13 11.04
CA PRO A 363 -11.47 11.91 10.09
C PRO A 363 -12.74 12.70 10.49
N VAL A 364 -13.34 13.32 9.51
CA VAL A 364 -14.69 13.90 9.60
C VAL A 364 -15.63 13.21 8.60
N TYR A 365 -15.06 12.59 7.57
CA TYR A 365 -15.73 11.75 6.58
C TYR A 365 -14.84 10.54 6.26
N ASN A 366 -15.43 9.34 6.16
CA ASN A 366 -14.70 8.15 5.72
C ASN A 366 -15.58 7.22 4.86
N PHE A 367 -15.02 6.76 3.75
CA PHE A 367 -15.62 5.78 2.86
C PHE A 367 -14.69 4.60 2.62
N LYS A 368 -15.21 3.39 2.83
CA LYS A 368 -14.58 2.11 2.45
C LYS A 368 -15.54 1.27 1.64
N ALA A 369 -15.04 0.64 0.60
CA ALA A 369 -15.83 -0.33 -0.14
C ALA A 369 -15.72 -1.73 0.52
N PRO A 370 -16.78 -2.51 0.55
CA PRO A 370 -16.71 -3.92 0.92
C PRO A 370 -15.84 -4.69 -0.09
N GLU A 371 -15.25 -5.80 0.37
CA GLU A 371 -14.51 -6.73 -0.51
C GLU A 371 -15.41 -7.44 -1.50
#